data_c20cf90f7130fec76d2b491cda08b173
#
_entry.id   c20cf90f7130fec76d2b491cda08b173
#
_cell.length_a   1.000
_cell.length_b   1.000
_cell.length_c   1.000
_cell.angle_alpha   90.00
_cell.angle_beta   90.00
_cell.angle_gamma   90.00
#
_symmetry.space_group_name_H-M   'P 1'
#
loop_
_entity.id
_entity.type
_entity.pdbx_description
1 polymer ?
#
loop_
_entity_poly.entity_id
_entity_poly.type
_entity_poly.pdbx_seq_one_letter_code
_entity_poly.pdbx_strand_id
1 'polypeptide(L)'
;RDIPAPFNIREHIASLVRHHGLPIWLMEREDPLKRACEASLRLDTSLLKQLTVADICGRISTDKEVLLEATEFFEMFCREQQCWGKAREFANGTARFHYFHTPRSYIDYVPHDDFKCEVTLLVGLPGMGKDYYIESRCADMPVVSLDAIRRKHKFSPTDKAANGWVAQTAKEQARIYLRKGQDFIWNATNVSRQR
;
A
#
# COMPACT_ATOMS: atom_id res chain seq x y z
N ARG A 1 19.19 5.93 14.49
CA ARG A 1 20.56 5.47 14.55
C ARG A 1 20.70 4.30 13.64
N ASP A 2 21.69 4.36 12.76
CA ASP A 2 21.63 3.67 11.49
C ASP A 2 21.92 2.18 11.67
N ILE A 3 20.90 1.37 11.51
CA ILE A 3 21.11 -0.06 11.33
C ILE A 3 21.50 -0.22 9.85
N PRO A 4 22.75 -0.68 9.55
CA PRO A 4 23.24 -0.85 8.19
C PRO A 4 22.60 -2.09 7.55
N ALA A 5 21.30 -2.02 7.27
CA ALA A 5 20.56 -3.08 6.61
C ALA A 5 19.86 -2.54 5.35
N PRO A 6 19.71 -3.34 4.30
CA PRO A 6 18.94 -3.00 3.11
C PRO A 6 17.52 -2.52 3.47
N PHE A 7 16.97 -1.62 2.69
CA PHE A 7 15.66 -1.00 2.95
C PHE A 7 14.55 -2.03 3.19
N ASN A 8 14.47 -3.04 2.33
CA ASN A 8 13.48 -4.10 2.44
C ASN A 8 13.57 -4.90 3.76
N ILE A 9 14.78 -5.15 4.24
CA ILE A 9 15.00 -5.84 5.53
C ILE A 9 14.56 -4.96 6.69
N ARG A 10 14.92 -3.66 6.66
CA ARG A 10 14.49 -2.70 7.69
C ARG A 10 12.97 -2.58 7.78
N GLU A 11 12.30 -2.46 6.64
CA GLU A 11 10.84 -2.35 6.60
C GLU A 11 10.15 -3.63 7.05
N HIS A 12 10.73 -4.79 6.72
CA HIS A 12 10.22 -6.07 7.19
C HIS A 12 10.36 -6.20 8.72
N ILE A 13 11.52 -5.88 9.28
CA ILE A 13 11.74 -5.88 10.74
C ILE A 13 10.78 -4.88 11.42
N ALA A 14 10.66 -3.67 10.89
CA ALA A 14 9.75 -2.66 11.44
C ALA A 14 8.29 -3.13 11.40
N SER A 15 7.91 -3.85 10.36
CA SER A 15 6.56 -4.44 10.24
C SER A 15 6.34 -5.56 11.25
N LEU A 16 7.30 -6.46 11.43
CA LEU A 16 7.25 -7.51 12.45
C LEU A 16 7.07 -6.93 13.85
N VAL A 17 7.90 -5.94 14.23
CA VAL A 17 7.82 -5.26 15.52
C VAL A 17 6.46 -4.56 15.71
N ARG A 18 5.95 -3.90 14.67
CA ARG A 18 4.66 -3.21 14.74
C ARG A 18 3.48 -4.16 14.94
N HIS A 19 3.57 -5.37 14.41
CA HIS A 19 2.47 -6.33 14.42
C HIS A 19 2.67 -7.48 15.40
N HIS A 20 3.72 -7.48 16.26
CA HIS A 20 4.05 -8.61 17.12
C HIS A 20 2.92 -9.07 18.06
N GLY A 21 2.00 -8.19 18.43
CA GLY A 21 0.81 -8.56 19.20
C GLY A 21 -0.34 -9.15 18.38
N LEU A 22 -0.27 -9.13 17.02
CA LEU A 22 -1.36 -9.63 16.19
C LEU A 22 -1.67 -11.12 16.39
N PRO A 23 -0.68 -12.03 16.52
CA PRO A 23 -0.96 -13.45 16.76
C PRO A 23 -1.77 -13.72 18.02
N ILE A 24 -1.63 -12.89 19.05
CA ILE A 24 -2.36 -13.04 20.31
C ILE A 24 -3.80 -12.52 20.18
N TRP A 25 -3.96 -11.34 19.55
CA TRP A 25 -5.20 -10.59 19.57
C TRP A 25 -5.97 -10.62 18.25
N LEU A 26 -5.63 -11.55 17.33
CA LEU A 26 -6.24 -11.59 16.00
C LEU A 26 -7.76 -11.74 16.07
N MET A 27 -8.25 -12.66 16.91
CA MET A 27 -9.68 -12.98 16.97
C MET A 27 -10.53 -11.91 17.67
N GLU A 28 -9.91 -11.00 18.38
CA GLU A 28 -10.59 -9.84 18.98
C GLU A 28 -10.74 -8.66 18.01
N ARG A 29 -10.15 -8.76 16.81
CA ARG A 29 -10.28 -7.73 15.80
C ARG A 29 -11.62 -7.80 15.10
N GLU A 30 -12.12 -6.65 14.66
CA GLU A 30 -13.40 -6.53 13.93
C GLU A 30 -13.47 -7.43 12.68
N ASP A 31 -12.34 -7.60 11.97
CA ASP A 31 -12.22 -8.44 10.78
C ASP A 31 -10.89 -9.21 10.83
N PRO A 32 -10.84 -10.37 11.52
CA PRO A 32 -9.63 -11.16 11.68
C PRO A 32 -9.01 -11.58 10.34
N LEU A 33 -9.84 -11.98 9.37
CA LEU A 33 -9.38 -12.41 8.05
C LEU A 33 -8.68 -11.27 7.32
N LYS A 34 -9.30 -10.11 7.28
CA LYS A 34 -8.73 -8.93 6.63
C LYS A 34 -7.42 -8.50 7.27
N ARG A 35 -7.31 -8.60 8.61
CA ARG A 35 -6.09 -8.28 9.35
C ARG A 35 -4.97 -9.28 9.08
N ALA A 36 -5.25 -10.57 9.07
CA ALA A 36 -4.26 -11.59 8.73
C ALA A 36 -3.77 -11.44 7.28
N CYS A 37 -4.68 -11.23 6.33
CA CYS A 37 -4.32 -10.97 4.94
C CYS A 37 -3.50 -9.69 4.77
N GLU A 38 -3.88 -8.60 5.43
CA GLU A 38 -3.13 -7.34 5.39
C GLU A 38 -1.70 -7.51 5.93
N ALA A 39 -1.55 -8.23 7.03
CA ALA A 39 -0.24 -8.54 7.61
C ALA A 39 0.61 -9.37 6.63
N SER A 40 0.04 -10.41 6.02
CA SER A 40 0.75 -11.28 5.07
C SER A 40 1.28 -10.56 3.82
N LEU A 41 0.65 -9.45 3.42
CA LEU A 41 1.12 -8.60 2.31
C LEU A 41 2.34 -7.75 2.67
N ARG A 42 2.69 -7.63 3.94
CA ARG A 42 3.74 -6.75 4.45
C ARG A 42 4.88 -7.48 5.12
N LEU A 43 4.62 -8.67 5.65
CA LEU A 43 5.57 -9.44 6.45
C LEU A 43 5.32 -10.94 6.33
N ASP A 44 6.32 -11.72 6.72
CA ASP A 44 6.20 -13.16 6.86
C ASP A 44 5.47 -13.49 8.18
N THR A 45 4.28 -14.09 8.07
CA THR A 45 3.43 -14.45 9.21
C THR A 45 4.03 -15.55 10.09
N SER A 46 4.91 -16.40 9.54
CA SER A 46 5.62 -17.42 10.31
C SER A 46 6.69 -16.80 11.22
N LEU A 47 7.44 -15.82 10.69
CA LEU A 47 8.39 -15.04 11.50
C LEU A 47 7.67 -14.17 12.53
N LEU A 48 6.47 -13.68 12.21
CA LEU A 48 5.64 -12.94 13.15
C LEU A 48 5.26 -13.80 14.35
N LYS A 49 4.80 -15.03 14.12
CA LYS A 49 4.54 -16.00 15.22
C LYS A 49 5.78 -16.24 16.05
N GLN A 50 6.93 -16.51 15.41
CA GLN A 50 8.18 -16.77 16.12
C GLN A 50 8.57 -15.60 17.02
N LEU A 51 8.48 -14.35 16.53
CA LEU A 51 8.74 -13.16 17.32
C LEU A 51 7.78 -13.03 18.51
N THR A 52 6.50 -13.30 18.29
CA THR A 52 5.48 -13.27 19.36
C THR A 52 5.75 -14.31 20.42
N VAL A 53 6.07 -15.56 20.02
CA VAL A 53 6.43 -16.63 20.97
C VAL A 53 7.68 -16.26 21.77
N ALA A 54 8.70 -15.71 21.13
CA ALA A 54 9.91 -15.26 21.81
C ALA A 54 9.62 -14.16 22.85
N ASP A 55 8.75 -13.20 22.50
CA ASP A 55 8.30 -12.14 23.41
C ASP A 55 7.53 -12.73 24.61
N ILE A 56 6.58 -13.64 24.38
CA ILE A 56 5.82 -14.32 25.45
C ILE A 56 6.77 -15.11 26.37
N CYS A 57 7.72 -15.85 25.79
CA CYS A 57 8.69 -16.64 26.55
C CYS A 57 9.66 -15.81 27.37
N GLY A 58 9.97 -14.59 26.91
CA GLY A 58 10.84 -13.65 27.60
C GLY A 58 10.18 -12.90 28.77
N ARG A 59 8.86 -13.01 28.93
CA ARG A 59 8.11 -12.35 30.02
C ARG A 59 7.87 -13.30 31.20
N ILE A 60 7.75 -12.72 32.37
CA ILE A 60 7.20 -13.38 33.56
C ILE A 60 5.71 -13.06 33.59
N SER A 61 4.85 -14.03 33.28
CA SER A 61 3.41 -13.85 33.16
C SER A 61 2.69 -15.13 33.60
N THR A 62 1.52 -14.98 34.20
CA THR A 62 0.66 -16.09 34.66
C THR A 62 -0.22 -16.67 33.54
N ASP A 63 -0.39 -15.95 32.45
CA ASP A 63 -1.24 -16.26 31.28
C ASP A 63 -0.45 -16.82 30.08
N LYS A 64 0.80 -17.19 30.30
CA LYS A 64 1.73 -17.62 29.24
C LYS A 64 1.19 -18.75 28.37
N GLU A 65 0.57 -19.76 28.97
CA GLU A 65 0.01 -20.91 28.24
C GLU A 65 -1.12 -20.46 27.29
N VAL A 66 -2.04 -19.63 27.78
CA VAL A 66 -3.16 -19.08 26.98
C VAL A 66 -2.64 -18.25 25.80
N LEU A 67 -1.60 -17.43 26.03
CA LEU A 67 -1.00 -16.64 24.98
C LEU A 67 -0.30 -17.50 23.91
N LEU A 68 0.35 -18.60 24.34
CA LEU A 68 0.95 -19.55 23.40
C LEU A 68 -0.11 -20.25 22.55
N GLU A 69 -1.21 -20.72 23.18
CA GLU A 69 -2.34 -21.32 22.46
C GLU A 69 -2.91 -20.36 21.41
N ALA A 70 -3.03 -19.07 21.72
CA ALA A 70 -3.46 -18.06 20.75
C ALA A 70 -2.52 -17.98 19.54
N THR A 71 -1.20 -18.15 19.74
CA THR A 71 -0.25 -18.17 18.62
C THR A 71 -0.37 -19.43 17.76
N GLU A 72 -0.71 -20.58 18.34
CA GLU A 72 -0.99 -21.82 17.59
C GLU A 72 -2.27 -21.64 16.74
N PHE A 73 -3.29 -21.04 17.33
CA PHE A 73 -4.52 -20.71 16.60
C PHE A 73 -4.26 -19.75 15.43
N PHE A 74 -3.42 -18.74 15.64
CA PHE A 74 -3.00 -17.82 14.57
C PHE A 74 -2.35 -18.56 13.40
N GLU A 75 -1.44 -19.51 13.69
CA GLU A 75 -0.82 -20.32 12.63
C GLU A 75 -1.86 -21.13 11.86
N MET A 76 -2.72 -21.85 12.59
CA MET A 76 -3.77 -22.67 11.98
C MET A 76 -4.68 -21.80 11.08
N PHE A 77 -5.09 -20.64 11.58
CA PHE A 77 -5.91 -19.68 10.83
C PHE A 77 -5.20 -19.18 9.57
N CYS A 78 -3.92 -18.77 9.67
CA CYS A 78 -3.16 -18.31 8.52
C CYS A 78 -2.93 -19.41 7.47
N ARG A 79 -2.78 -20.68 7.88
CA ARG A 79 -2.68 -21.82 6.97
C ARG A 79 -3.97 -22.06 6.23
N GLU A 80 -5.10 -22.08 6.93
CA GLU A 80 -6.43 -22.20 6.34
C GLU A 80 -6.69 -21.07 5.33
N GLN A 81 -6.32 -19.84 5.69
CA GLN A 81 -6.51 -18.67 4.85
C GLN A 81 -5.39 -18.45 3.81
N GLN A 82 -4.50 -19.43 3.61
CA GLN A 82 -3.42 -19.44 2.60
C GLN A 82 -2.48 -18.21 2.70
N CYS A 83 -2.27 -17.72 3.90
CA CYS A 83 -1.39 -16.57 4.16
C CYS A 83 -0.29 -16.89 5.20
N TRP A 84 0.06 -18.16 5.38
CA TRP A 84 1.14 -18.60 6.27
C TRP A 84 2.49 -18.56 5.56
N GLY A 85 3.44 -17.78 6.11
CA GLY A 85 4.80 -17.65 5.56
C GLY A 85 4.89 -17.00 4.19
N LYS A 86 3.76 -16.56 3.64
CA LYS A 86 3.67 -15.92 2.32
C LYS A 86 2.52 -14.93 2.26
N ALA A 87 2.59 -14.02 1.30
CA ALA A 87 1.48 -13.13 1.02
C ALA A 87 0.24 -13.90 0.52
N ARG A 88 -0.94 -13.52 0.99
CA ARG A 88 -2.21 -14.03 0.42
C ARG A 88 -2.28 -13.62 -1.06
N GLU A 89 -2.47 -14.57 -1.92
CA GLU A 89 -2.68 -14.35 -3.34
C GLU A 89 -4.13 -13.95 -3.62
N PHE A 90 -4.31 -13.00 -4.52
CA PHE A 90 -5.59 -12.57 -5.05
C PHE A 90 -5.62 -12.84 -6.55
N ALA A 91 -6.80 -13.06 -7.12
CA ALA A 91 -6.95 -13.33 -8.54
C ALA A 91 -6.31 -12.24 -9.43
N ASN A 92 -6.41 -10.98 -9.02
CA ASN A 92 -5.74 -9.84 -9.66
C ASN A 92 -5.66 -8.63 -8.70
N GLY A 93 -5.02 -7.55 -9.15
CA GLY A 93 -4.88 -6.31 -8.37
C GLY A 93 -6.21 -5.65 -8.04
N THR A 94 -7.20 -5.73 -8.93
CA THR A 94 -8.54 -5.18 -8.74
C THR A 94 -9.30 -5.92 -7.64
N ALA A 95 -9.24 -7.26 -7.62
CA ALA A 95 -9.83 -8.08 -6.55
C ALA A 95 -9.22 -7.74 -5.20
N ARG A 96 -7.88 -7.61 -5.13
CA ARG A 96 -7.18 -7.18 -3.92
C ARG A 96 -7.61 -5.78 -3.47
N PHE A 97 -7.64 -4.82 -4.38
CA PHE A 97 -8.08 -3.46 -4.08
C PHE A 97 -9.53 -3.44 -3.56
N HIS A 98 -10.43 -4.11 -4.26
CA HIS A 98 -11.84 -4.22 -3.88
C HIS A 98 -11.99 -4.82 -2.48
N TYR A 99 -11.30 -5.93 -2.19
CA TYR A 99 -11.36 -6.58 -0.87
C TYR A 99 -11.00 -5.63 0.27
N PHE A 100 -9.92 -4.85 0.13
CA PHE A 100 -9.47 -3.97 1.21
C PHE A 100 -10.24 -2.66 1.33
N HIS A 101 -10.93 -2.20 0.27
CA HIS A 101 -11.58 -0.90 0.24
C HIS A 101 -13.11 -0.96 0.27
N THR A 102 -13.69 -2.14 0.04
CA THR A 102 -15.15 -2.32 0.11
C THR A 102 -15.53 -2.95 1.44
N PRO A 103 -16.50 -2.38 2.19
CA PRO A 103 -17.01 -3.00 3.38
C PRO A 103 -17.65 -4.37 3.08
N ARG A 104 -17.42 -5.36 3.96
CA ARG A 104 -18.02 -6.71 3.85
C ARG A 104 -17.76 -7.41 2.51
N SER A 105 -16.61 -7.15 1.89
CA SER A 105 -16.20 -7.82 0.66
C SER A 105 -15.72 -9.24 0.95
N TYR A 106 -16.04 -10.19 0.05
CA TYR A 106 -15.50 -11.54 0.11
C TYR A 106 -14.11 -11.58 -0.49
N ILE A 107 -13.21 -12.39 0.12
CA ILE A 107 -11.80 -12.45 -0.25
C ILE A 107 -11.58 -12.99 -1.66
N ASP A 108 -12.42 -13.93 -2.10
CA ASP A 108 -12.31 -14.57 -3.43
C ASP A 108 -13.21 -13.91 -4.48
N TYR A 109 -13.86 -12.78 -4.13
CA TYR A 109 -14.67 -12.05 -5.11
C TYR A 109 -13.78 -11.33 -6.13
N VAL A 110 -14.03 -11.61 -7.39
CA VAL A 110 -13.37 -10.95 -8.52
C VAL A 110 -14.34 -9.98 -9.17
N PRO A 111 -14.14 -8.66 -8.99
CA PRO A 111 -14.97 -7.67 -9.66
C PRO A 111 -14.84 -7.77 -11.16
N HIS A 112 -15.91 -7.44 -11.88
CA HIS A 112 -15.84 -7.29 -13.32
C HIS A 112 -14.85 -6.19 -13.69
N ASP A 113 -13.97 -6.49 -14.63
CA ASP A 113 -12.93 -5.55 -15.10
C ASP A 113 -13.41 -4.93 -16.42
N ASP A 114 -13.84 -3.68 -16.36
CA ASP A 114 -14.26 -2.88 -17.50
C ASP A 114 -13.38 -1.62 -17.67
N PHE A 115 -12.15 -1.67 -17.19
CA PHE A 115 -11.20 -0.56 -17.31
C PHE A 115 -10.93 -0.21 -18.76
N LYS A 116 -11.02 1.09 -19.08
CA LYS A 116 -10.84 1.62 -20.44
C LYS A 116 -9.44 2.18 -20.67
N CYS A 117 -8.70 2.45 -19.62
CA CYS A 117 -7.34 3.01 -19.70
C CYS A 117 -6.56 2.77 -18.42
N GLU A 118 -5.26 2.91 -18.51
CA GLU A 118 -4.32 2.84 -17.40
C GLU A 118 -3.80 4.25 -17.05
N VAL A 119 -3.68 4.52 -15.76
CA VAL A 119 -3.10 5.76 -15.25
C VAL A 119 -1.83 5.44 -14.45
N THR A 120 -0.68 5.80 -15.00
CA THR A 120 0.60 5.66 -14.30
C THR A 120 0.81 6.83 -13.34
N LEU A 121 0.77 6.57 -12.04
CA LEU A 121 1.03 7.58 -11.01
C LEU A 121 2.51 7.60 -10.64
N LEU A 122 3.19 8.73 -10.85
CA LEU A 122 4.54 8.92 -10.35
C LEU A 122 4.51 9.54 -8.95
N VAL A 123 5.23 8.90 -8.03
CA VAL A 123 5.34 9.32 -6.62
C VAL A 123 6.81 9.51 -6.27
N GLY A 124 7.15 10.66 -5.70
CA GLY A 124 8.52 10.94 -5.29
C GLY A 124 8.80 12.43 -5.14
N LEU A 125 9.80 12.76 -4.34
CA LEU A 125 10.25 14.15 -4.14
C LEU A 125 10.79 14.78 -5.44
N PRO A 126 10.88 16.11 -5.53
CA PRO A 126 11.60 16.79 -6.61
C PRO A 126 13.03 16.23 -6.77
N GLY A 127 13.49 16.10 -8.00
CA GLY A 127 14.84 15.60 -8.30
C GLY A 127 15.01 14.07 -8.23
N MET A 128 14.00 13.28 -7.90
CA MET A 128 14.07 11.81 -7.78
C MET A 128 13.98 11.06 -9.13
N GLY A 129 14.17 11.74 -10.25
CA GLY A 129 14.24 11.11 -11.57
C GLY A 129 12.90 10.78 -12.23
N LYS A 130 11.76 11.35 -11.75
CA LYS A 130 10.45 11.12 -12.36
C LYS A 130 10.40 11.53 -13.84
N ASP A 131 10.95 12.69 -14.17
CA ASP A 131 10.97 13.20 -15.55
C ASP A 131 11.89 12.32 -16.43
N TYR A 132 13.04 11.90 -15.92
CA TYR A 132 13.90 10.95 -16.61
C TYR A 132 13.21 9.61 -16.90
N TYR A 133 12.41 9.10 -15.94
CA TYR A 133 11.61 7.88 -16.16
C TYR A 133 10.60 8.07 -17.30
N ILE A 134 9.90 9.22 -17.33
CA ILE A 134 8.94 9.54 -18.41
C ILE A 134 9.65 9.53 -19.76
N GLU A 135 10.75 10.29 -19.88
CA GLU A 135 11.50 10.42 -21.13
C GLU A 135 12.10 9.10 -21.63
N SER A 136 12.57 8.25 -20.70
CA SER A 136 13.26 7.00 -21.04
C SER A 136 12.33 5.80 -21.26
N ARG A 137 11.12 5.80 -20.66
CA ARG A 137 10.24 4.63 -20.63
C ARG A 137 8.85 4.86 -21.20
N CYS A 138 8.40 6.12 -21.25
CA CYS A 138 7.01 6.46 -21.54
C CYS A 138 6.91 7.70 -22.45
N ALA A 139 7.87 7.91 -23.34
CA ALA A 139 7.98 9.13 -24.17
C ALA A 139 6.72 9.42 -25.02
N ASP A 140 6.01 8.37 -25.44
CA ASP A 140 4.82 8.47 -26.31
C ASP A 140 3.52 8.65 -25.52
N MET A 141 3.56 8.60 -24.18
CA MET A 141 2.35 8.73 -23.35
C MET A 141 2.07 10.19 -23.01
N PRO A 142 0.80 10.62 -23.05
CA PRO A 142 0.42 11.96 -22.57
C PRO A 142 0.74 12.10 -21.09
N VAL A 143 1.24 13.27 -20.70
CA VAL A 143 1.66 13.56 -19.33
C VAL A 143 0.86 14.72 -18.75
N VAL A 144 0.19 14.48 -17.64
CA VAL A 144 -0.39 15.53 -16.80
C VAL A 144 0.62 15.92 -15.74
N SER A 145 1.27 17.07 -15.89
CA SER A 145 2.30 17.54 -14.95
C SER A 145 1.92 18.90 -14.36
N LEU A 146 1.82 18.94 -13.03
CA LEU A 146 1.54 20.20 -12.32
C LEU A 146 2.63 21.23 -12.55
N ASP A 147 3.89 20.80 -12.62
CA ASP A 147 5.03 21.69 -12.84
C ASP A 147 5.09 22.21 -14.27
N ALA A 148 4.72 21.39 -15.26
CA ALA A 148 4.59 21.85 -16.64
C ALA A 148 3.48 22.90 -16.80
N ILE A 149 2.33 22.71 -16.12
CA ILE A 149 1.24 23.68 -16.11
C ILE A 149 1.69 25.00 -15.48
N ARG A 150 2.39 24.97 -14.32
CA ARG A 150 2.95 26.17 -13.67
C ARG A 150 3.90 26.92 -14.61
N ARG A 151 4.85 26.21 -15.22
CA ARG A 151 5.82 26.83 -16.15
C ARG A 151 5.14 27.48 -17.35
N LYS A 152 4.17 26.79 -17.95
CA LYS A 152 3.40 27.34 -19.10
C LYS A 152 2.71 28.66 -18.78
N HIS A 153 2.18 28.79 -17.57
CA HIS A 153 1.44 29.97 -17.12
C HIS A 153 2.29 30.96 -16.30
N LYS A 154 3.61 30.69 -16.15
CA LYS A 154 4.55 31.54 -15.42
C LYS A 154 4.15 31.78 -13.94
N PHE A 155 3.48 30.80 -13.32
CA PHE A 155 3.08 30.91 -11.93
C PHE A 155 4.24 30.56 -10.99
N SER A 156 4.34 31.30 -9.87
CA SER A 156 5.29 30.96 -8.80
C SER A 156 4.84 29.71 -8.05
N PRO A 157 5.76 28.79 -7.69
CA PRO A 157 5.43 27.63 -6.84
C PRO A 157 4.90 28.00 -5.45
N THR A 158 5.19 29.23 -4.98
CA THR A 158 4.77 29.73 -3.67
C THR A 158 3.39 30.39 -3.68
N ASP A 159 2.83 30.67 -4.86
CA ASP A 159 1.51 31.31 -4.99
C ASP A 159 0.40 30.27 -4.69
N LYS A 160 -0.25 30.44 -3.54
CA LYS A 160 -1.32 29.54 -3.08
C LYS A 160 -2.57 29.58 -3.98
N ALA A 161 -2.93 30.75 -4.52
CA ALA A 161 -4.11 30.89 -5.41
C ALA A 161 -3.84 30.21 -6.75
N ALA A 162 -2.66 30.43 -7.33
CA ALA A 162 -2.23 29.78 -8.56
C ALA A 162 -2.13 28.24 -8.40
N ASN A 163 -1.70 27.76 -7.24
CA ASN A 163 -1.62 26.32 -6.98
C ASN A 163 -3.00 25.62 -7.02
N GLY A 164 -4.05 26.28 -6.53
CA GLY A 164 -5.42 25.77 -6.64
C GLY A 164 -5.88 25.66 -8.10
N TRP A 165 -5.63 26.69 -8.88
CA TRP A 165 -5.95 26.71 -10.31
C TRP A 165 -5.16 25.64 -11.09
N VAL A 166 -3.87 25.50 -10.83
CA VAL A 166 -3.01 24.46 -11.45
C VAL A 166 -3.53 23.06 -11.15
N ALA A 167 -3.91 22.78 -9.90
CA ALA A 167 -4.47 21.50 -9.52
C ALA A 167 -5.81 21.22 -10.22
N GLN A 168 -6.67 22.23 -10.36
CA GLN A 168 -7.93 22.08 -11.07
C GLN A 168 -7.71 21.85 -12.57
N THR A 169 -6.79 22.59 -13.19
CA THR A 169 -6.43 22.41 -14.62
C THR A 169 -5.86 21.01 -14.86
N ALA A 170 -4.99 20.51 -13.99
CA ALA A 170 -4.47 19.15 -14.09
C ALA A 170 -5.59 18.10 -13.97
N LYS A 171 -6.52 18.28 -13.04
CA LYS A 171 -7.68 17.38 -12.90
C LYS A 171 -8.57 17.37 -14.15
N GLU A 172 -8.79 18.53 -14.77
CA GLU A 172 -9.58 18.60 -16.02
C GLU A 172 -8.86 17.89 -17.19
N GLN A 173 -7.54 18.05 -17.31
CA GLN A 173 -6.76 17.29 -18.31
C GLN A 173 -6.88 15.78 -18.09
N ALA A 174 -6.73 15.33 -16.85
CA ALA A 174 -6.91 13.92 -16.52
C ALA A 174 -8.32 13.41 -16.85
N ARG A 175 -9.36 14.18 -16.53
CA ARG A 175 -10.75 13.83 -16.88
C ARG A 175 -10.97 13.69 -18.39
N ILE A 176 -10.31 14.52 -19.20
CA ILE A 176 -10.39 14.40 -20.66
C ILE A 176 -9.80 13.07 -21.14
N TYR A 177 -8.63 12.67 -20.61
CA TYR A 177 -8.02 11.39 -20.96
C TYR A 177 -8.87 10.19 -20.48
N LEU A 178 -9.37 10.25 -19.24
CA LEU A 178 -10.25 9.20 -18.69
C LEU A 178 -11.53 9.02 -19.53
N ARG A 179 -12.18 10.13 -19.96
CA ARG A 179 -13.37 10.06 -20.79
C ARG A 179 -13.09 9.46 -22.17
N LYS A 180 -11.89 9.68 -22.70
CA LYS A 180 -11.45 9.10 -23.99
C LYS A 180 -10.98 7.65 -23.87
N GLY A 181 -10.84 7.11 -22.67
CA GLY A 181 -10.21 5.81 -22.45
C GLY A 181 -8.74 5.81 -22.88
N GLN A 182 -8.03 6.91 -22.71
CA GLN A 182 -6.64 7.08 -23.13
C GLN A 182 -5.71 6.99 -21.94
N ASP A 183 -4.68 6.13 -22.05
CA ASP A 183 -3.64 6.01 -21.06
C ASP A 183 -2.86 7.32 -20.89
N PHE A 184 -2.49 7.63 -19.66
CA PHE A 184 -1.70 8.81 -19.38
C PHE A 184 -0.88 8.69 -18.09
N ILE A 185 0.09 9.58 -17.93
CA ILE A 185 0.95 9.67 -16.76
C ILE A 185 0.50 10.87 -15.91
N TRP A 186 0.31 10.63 -14.62
CA TRP A 186 0.13 11.69 -13.62
C TRP A 186 1.46 11.96 -12.92
N ASN A 187 2.13 13.06 -13.31
CA ASN A 187 3.41 13.47 -12.75
C ASN A 187 3.23 14.58 -11.71
N ALA A 188 3.27 14.19 -10.46
CA ALA A 188 3.25 15.10 -9.30
C ALA A 188 4.06 14.49 -8.14
N THR A 189 4.26 15.27 -7.08
CA THR A 189 5.01 14.79 -5.91
C THR A 189 4.30 13.63 -5.19
N ASN A 190 2.99 13.70 -5.00
CA ASN A 190 2.10 12.64 -4.47
C ASN A 190 2.59 11.95 -3.18
N VAL A 191 3.39 12.62 -2.33
CA VAL A 191 3.98 12.02 -1.10
C VAL A 191 3.18 12.28 0.16
N SER A 192 2.20 13.18 0.13
CA SER A 192 1.37 13.49 1.29
C SER A 192 -0.03 12.93 1.14
N ARG A 193 -0.53 12.31 2.22
CA ARG A 193 -1.97 12.04 2.35
C ARG A 193 -2.64 13.36 2.75
N GLN A 194 -3.46 13.93 1.90
CA GLN A 194 -4.45 14.90 2.36
C GLN A 194 -5.49 14.13 3.17
N ARG A 195 -5.59 14.47 4.46
CA ARG A 195 -6.64 13.98 5.34
C ARG A 195 -7.91 14.78 5.11
#